data_2b5862671164fde3e051a697a768d91e
#
_entry.id   2b5862671164fde3e051a697a768d91e
#
_cell.length_a   1.000
_cell.length_b   1.000
_cell.length_c   1.000
_cell.angle_alpha   90.00
_cell.angle_beta   90.00
_cell.angle_gamma   90.00
#
_symmetry.space_group_name_H-M   'P 1'
#
loop_
_entity.id
_entity.type
_entity.pdbx_description
1 polymer ?
#
loop_
_entity_poly.entity_id
_entity_poly.type
_entity_poly.pdbx_seq_one_letter_code
_entity_poly.pdbx_strand_id
1 'polypeptide(L)'
;MSMFFWIAQTANAITTIVALAALLIVLWLGPLRWTNLSFACFLGAIIVWMGFSLVARLLVNLPDLGGDPAALMNWVAFGFALLGITLFWFVESFYPIGKAWRWGINLSALLIYSLFLVLLSQNAVVTDVRRGTDGGIAFGITPRATALSAFHYLYEGCALFLLVRNAAWRKQLPLTIGAVIIIVTTVMALVSPAVALQTFTIAIGTLFLTYEVVRQQLFNPLVQLNQHLEAEVERRTNELAQSLAAQERVRSELAAARTIQLSLLPNSTPALPQVDVAGSSIPAKEVGGDFFAYHAFADGRLGVAVDDVSGKGIPAALLMALALNTFETLVDVYRDQGALLNACNNSLAPRMSQSKQNAAFLSVVIDPAQGEAMVANAGLVAPLRWRAGEVCYIESYGLPLGALPDAKYAETRVSMRPGDSLLLVSDGIVEAMNVADELWGFPRLEAVLRDVGAAEPTAIVDAVLANVRHFMGEAPQHDDMTVVAVRMLE
;
A
#
# COMPACT_ATOMS: atom_id res chain seq x y z
N MET A 1 28.56 -61.87 -18.79
CA MET A 1 27.28 -61.23 -18.41
C MET A 1 26.52 -60.92 -19.70
N SER A 2 25.23 -61.28 -19.76
CA SER A 2 24.42 -61.04 -20.96
C SER A 2 24.08 -59.54 -21.11
N MET A 3 23.84 -59.12 -22.36
CA MET A 3 23.37 -57.74 -22.63
C MET A 3 22.06 -57.47 -21.88
N PHE A 4 21.17 -58.44 -21.73
CA PHE A 4 19.93 -58.34 -20.98
C PHE A 4 20.14 -58.05 -19.49
N PHE A 5 21.20 -58.59 -18.86
CA PHE A 5 21.58 -58.29 -17.49
C PHE A 5 21.86 -56.79 -17.31
N TRP A 6 22.70 -56.23 -18.19
CA TRP A 6 23.07 -54.80 -18.09
C TRP A 6 21.89 -53.87 -18.35
N ILE A 7 20.99 -54.24 -19.31
CA ILE A 7 19.77 -53.46 -19.56
C ILE A 7 18.87 -53.47 -18.32
N ALA A 8 18.66 -54.62 -17.68
CA ALA A 8 17.85 -54.71 -16.47
C ALA A 8 18.49 -53.98 -15.28
N GLN A 9 19.81 -54.05 -15.11
CA GLN A 9 20.52 -53.29 -14.06
C GLN A 9 20.42 -51.77 -14.24
N THR A 10 20.63 -51.32 -15.48
CA THR A 10 20.51 -49.89 -15.83
C THR A 10 19.09 -49.41 -15.58
N ALA A 11 18.07 -50.18 -15.96
CA ALA A 11 16.68 -49.86 -15.73
C ALA A 11 16.34 -49.73 -14.21
N ASN A 12 16.79 -50.70 -13.40
CA ASN A 12 16.60 -50.66 -11.94
C ASN A 12 17.30 -49.44 -11.31
N ALA A 13 18.53 -49.13 -11.72
CA ALA A 13 19.27 -47.98 -11.25
C ALA A 13 18.54 -46.67 -11.59
N ILE A 14 18.10 -46.48 -12.84
CA ILE A 14 17.35 -45.30 -13.28
C ILE A 14 16.08 -45.14 -12.46
N THR A 15 15.30 -46.21 -12.29
CA THR A 15 14.04 -46.16 -11.55
C THR A 15 14.27 -45.81 -10.10
N THR A 16 15.30 -46.39 -9.47
CA THR A 16 15.67 -46.05 -8.08
C THR A 16 16.07 -44.59 -7.94
N ILE A 17 16.90 -44.07 -8.88
CA ILE A 17 17.32 -42.68 -8.90
C ILE A 17 16.12 -41.74 -9.10
N VAL A 18 15.23 -42.04 -10.03
CA VAL A 18 13.99 -41.26 -10.27
C VAL A 18 13.12 -41.24 -9.01
N ALA A 19 12.91 -42.39 -8.36
CA ALA A 19 12.12 -42.47 -7.12
C ALA A 19 12.79 -41.69 -5.99
N LEU A 20 14.11 -41.76 -5.86
CA LEU A 20 14.86 -41.02 -4.83
C LEU A 20 14.79 -39.50 -5.08
N ALA A 21 15.00 -39.06 -6.32
CA ALA A 21 14.88 -37.65 -6.69
C ALA A 21 13.45 -37.12 -6.43
N ALA A 22 12.42 -37.90 -6.83
CA ALA A 22 11.03 -37.56 -6.57
C ALA A 22 10.74 -37.45 -5.06
N LEU A 23 11.27 -38.38 -4.26
CA LEU A 23 11.14 -38.35 -2.80
C LEU A 23 11.74 -37.08 -2.19
N LEU A 24 12.95 -36.68 -2.63
CA LEU A 24 13.57 -35.44 -2.17
C LEU A 24 12.74 -34.21 -2.52
N ILE A 25 12.21 -34.15 -3.76
CA ILE A 25 11.33 -33.04 -4.21
C ILE A 25 10.08 -32.97 -3.34
N VAL A 26 9.43 -34.10 -3.09
CA VAL A 26 8.16 -34.14 -2.32
C VAL A 26 8.38 -33.76 -0.85
N LEU A 27 9.48 -34.22 -0.24
CA LEU A 27 9.86 -33.84 1.12
C LEU A 27 10.20 -32.34 1.22
N TRP A 28 10.80 -31.76 0.19
CA TRP A 28 11.09 -30.34 0.11
C TRP A 28 9.82 -29.48 -0.01
N LEU A 29 8.82 -29.97 -0.79
CA LEU A 29 7.54 -29.26 -1.02
C LEU A 29 6.64 -29.18 0.23
N GLY A 30 6.86 -30.02 1.24
CA GLY A 30 6.09 -29.98 2.52
C GLY A 30 5.74 -31.37 3.04
N PRO A 31 6.54 -31.94 3.94
CA PRO A 31 6.41 -33.34 4.37
C PRO A 31 5.14 -33.66 5.14
N LEU A 32 4.50 -32.69 5.77
CA LEU A 32 3.34 -32.91 6.66
C LEU A 32 1.97 -32.99 5.96
N ARG A 33 1.91 -32.76 4.65
CA ARG A 33 0.64 -32.95 3.91
C ARG A 33 0.40 -34.42 3.64
N TRP A 34 -0.83 -34.92 3.83
CA TRP A 34 -1.19 -36.33 3.60
C TRP A 34 -0.85 -36.81 2.20
N THR A 35 -1.05 -35.97 1.16
CA THR A 35 -0.67 -36.26 -0.21
C THR A 35 0.83 -36.51 -0.35
N ASN A 36 1.68 -35.71 0.30
CA ASN A 36 3.14 -35.88 0.26
C ASN A 36 3.57 -37.12 1.01
N LEU A 37 3.02 -37.33 2.20
CA LEU A 37 3.35 -38.50 3.02
C LEU A 37 2.96 -39.80 2.32
N SER A 38 1.75 -39.88 1.75
CA SER A 38 1.29 -41.07 1.02
C SER A 38 2.12 -41.32 -0.24
N PHE A 39 2.52 -40.26 -0.96
CA PHE A 39 3.41 -40.37 -2.10
C PHE A 39 4.83 -40.75 -1.70
N ALA A 40 5.35 -40.22 -0.60
CA ALA A 40 6.65 -40.60 -0.05
C ALA A 40 6.67 -42.10 0.35
N CYS A 41 5.60 -42.62 0.94
CA CYS A 41 5.45 -44.06 1.19
C CYS A 41 5.48 -44.89 -0.09
N PHE A 42 4.79 -44.44 -1.14
CA PHE A 42 4.80 -45.10 -2.45
C PHE A 42 6.20 -45.10 -3.07
N LEU A 43 6.90 -43.97 -3.04
CA LEU A 43 8.28 -43.88 -3.53
C LEU A 43 9.24 -44.75 -2.72
N GLY A 44 9.05 -44.80 -1.40
CA GLY A 44 9.78 -45.70 -0.50
C GLY A 44 9.60 -47.17 -0.87
N ALA A 45 8.38 -47.59 -1.21
CA ALA A 45 8.12 -48.95 -1.69
C ALA A 45 8.84 -49.26 -3.02
N ILE A 46 8.88 -48.32 -3.97
CA ILE A 46 9.66 -48.46 -5.21
C ILE A 46 11.16 -48.55 -4.90
N ILE A 47 11.70 -47.72 -4.02
CA ILE A 47 13.13 -47.75 -3.68
C ILE A 47 13.50 -49.08 -3.03
N VAL A 48 12.68 -49.59 -2.10
CA VAL A 48 12.88 -50.91 -1.52
C VAL A 48 12.84 -52.01 -2.60
N TRP A 49 11.81 -52.03 -3.42
CA TRP A 49 11.69 -53.01 -4.50
C TRP A 49 12.85 -52.98 -5.50
N MET A 50 13.10 -51.84 -6.12
CA MET A 50 14.08 -51.69 -7.19
C MET A 50 15.52 -51.60 -6.71
N GLY A 51 15.75 -50.89 -5.58
CA GLY A 51 17.07 -50.73 -4.98
C GLY A 51 17.65 -52.05 -4.47
N PHE A 52 16.85 -52.79 -3.70
CA PHE A 52 17.30 -54.13 -3.27
C PHE A 52 17.42 -55.12 -4.43
N SER A 53 16.55 -55.05 -5.44
CA SER A 53 16.69 -55.86 -6.67
C SER A 53 18.00 -55.59 -7.41
N LEU A 54 18.40 -54.31 -7.47
CA LEU A 54 19.67 -53.91 -8.07
C LEU A 54 20.86 -54.58 -7.33
N VAL A 55 20.88 -54.48 -6.01
CA VAL A 55 21.97 -55.05 -5.19
C VAL A 55 21.96 -56.58 -5.22
N ALA A 56 20.80 -57.21 -5.10
CA ALA A 56 20.66 -58.67 -5.09
C ALA A 56 21.19 -59.29 -6.40
N ARG A 57 20.89 -58.63 -7.57
CA ARG A 57 21.40 -59.07 -8.86
C ARG A 57 22.94 -58.96 -8.98
N LEU A 58 23.53 -57.92 -8.37
CA LEU A 58 24.98 -57.77 -8.30
C LEU A 58 25.61 -58.92 -7.50
N LEU A 59 25.07 -59.21 -6.30
CA LEU A 59 25.59 -60.28 -5.43
C LEU A 59 25.51 -61.67 -6.04
N VAL A 60 24.39 -61.99 -6.74
CA VAL A 60 24.23 -63.29 -7.44
C VAL A 60 25.24 -63.44 -8.60
N ASN A 61 25.63 -62.37 -9.25
CA ASN A 61 26.56 -62.39 -10.37
C ASN A 61 28.03 -62.16 -10.02
N LEU A 62 28.30 -61.58 -8.82
CA LEU A 62 29.60 -61.28 -8.26
C LEU A 62 29.69 -61.80 -6.82
N PRO A 63 29.76 -63.13 -6.61
CA PRO A 63 29.70 -63.73 -5.27
C PRO A 63 30.87 -63.31 -4.40
N ASP A 64 32.00 -62.86 -4.95
CA ASP A 64 33.15 -62.32 -4.22
C ASP A 64 32.88 -61.05 -3.43
N LEU A 65 31.77 -60.33 -3.71
CA LEU A 65 31.38 -59.16 -2.96
C LEU A 65 30.85 -59.49 -1.55
N GLY A 66 30.58 -60.74 -1.26
CA GLY A 66 30.00 -61.16 0.01
C GLY A 66 28.56 -60.61 0.20
N GLY A 67 27.73 -61.35 0.92
CA GLY A 67 26.35 -60.96 1.22
C GLY A 67 25.37 -62.07 0.92
N ASP A 68 24.14 -61.95 1.42
CA ASP A 68 23.05 -62.89 1.18
C ASP A 68 22.03 -62.38 0.18
N PRO A 69 22.06 -62.82 -1.07
CA PRO A 69 21.09 -62.38 -2.07
C PRO A 69 19.66 -62.84 -1.76
N ALA A 70 19.46 -63.93 -0.99
CA ALA A 70 18.14 -64.40 -0.60
C ALA A 70 17.49 -63.47 0.42
N ALA A 71 18.27 -62.98 1.36
CA ALA A 71 17.77 -61.96 2.32
C ALA A 71 17.33 -60.70 1.58
N LEU A 72 18.10 -60.20 0.61
CA LEU A 72 17.72 -59.03 -0.19
C LEU A 72 16.48 -59.27 -1.08
N MET A 73 16.34 -60.48 -1.65
CA MET A 73 15.17 -60.82 -2.47
C MET A 73 13.89 -60.93 -1.61
N ASN A 74 13.98 -61.25 -0.33
CA ASN A 74 12.85 -61.15 0.58
C ASN A 74 12.36 -59.69 0.73
N TRP A 75 13.27 -58.71 0.84
CA TRP A 75 12.92 -57.28 0.85
C TRP A 75 12.39 -56.80 -0.50
N VAL A 76 12.88 -57.31 -1.61
CA VAL A 76 12.36 -57.03 -2.97
C VAL A 76 10.89 -57.39 -3.04
N ALA A 77 10.52 -58.64 -2.58
CA ALA A 77 9.14 -59.11 -2.57
C ALA A 77 8.25 -58.29 -1.64
N PHE A 78 8.77 -57.83 -0.51
CA PHE A 78 8.07 -56.96 0.43
C PHE A 78 7.81 -55.58 -0.18
N GLY A 79 8.82 -54.92 -0.77
CA GLY A 79 8.70 -53.65 -1.50
C GLY A 79 7.64 -53.70 -2.61
N PHE A 80 7.65 -54.77 -3.40
CA PHE A 80 6.62 -55.02 -4.40
C PHE A 80 5.21 -55.11 -3.81
N ALA A 81 5.05 -55.89 -2.75
CA ALA A 81 3.76 -56.05 -2.06
C ALA A 81 3.22 -54.73 -1.52
N LEU A 82 4.08 -53.80 -1.06
CA LEU A 82 3.68 -52.49 -0.55
C LEU A 82 3.15 -51.54 -1.61
N LEU A 83 3.53 -51.71 -2.92
CA LEU A 83 3.14 -50.77 -3.96
C LEU A 83 1.62 -50.57 -4.06
N GLY A 84 0.82 -51.62 -3.93
CA GLY A 84 -0.64 -51.52 -4.08
C GLY A 84 -1.28 -50.62 -3.05
N ILE A 85 -0.98 -50.83 -1.77
CA ILE A 85 -1.58 -50.02 -0.69
C ILE A 85 -1.04 -48.58 -0.71
N THR A 86 0.23 -48.42 -0.99
CA THR A 86 0.85 -47.05 -1.03
C THR A 86 0.36 -46.24 -2.22
N LEU A 87 0.15 -46.88 -3.38
CA LEU A 87 -0.51 -46.24 -4.53
C LEU A 87 -1.97 -45.92 -4.20
N PHE A 88 -2.69 -46.82 -3.54
CA PHE A 88 -4.06 -46.54 -3.08
C PHE A 88 -4.10 -45.32 -2.16
N TRP A 89 -3.25 -45.25 -1.12
CA TRP A 89 -3.18 -44.08 -0.23
C TRP A 89 -2.87 -42.78 -0.98
N PHE A 90 -2.00 -42.85 -1.97
CA PHE A 90 -1.67 -41.70 -2.78
C PHE A 90 -2.87 -41.23 -3.62
N VAL A 91 -3.55 -42.11 -4.32
CA VAL A 91 -4.77 -41.81 -5.09
C VAL A 91 -5.89 -41.33 -4.18
N GLU A 92 -6.07 -41.96 -2.99
CA GLU A 92 -7.07 -41.60 -2.00
C GLU A 92 -6.84 -40.18 -1.42
N SER A 93 -5.60 -39.72 -1.37
CA SER A 93 -5.28 -38.34 -0.95
C SER A 93 -5.87 -37.27 -1.86
N PHE A 94 -6.14 -37.58 -3.13
CA PHE A 94 -6.83 -36.70 -4.07
C PHE A 94 -8.34 -36.93 -4.09
N TYR A 95 -8.79 -38.15 -3.79
CA TYR A 95 -10.19 -38.56 -3.83
C TYR A 95 -10.60 -39.27 -2.53
N PRO A 96 -10.80 -38.49 -1.44
CA PRO A 96 -11.07 -39.08 -0.13
C PRO A 96 -12.32 -39.96 -0.11
N ILE A 97 -12.20 -41.09 0.55
CA ILE A 97 -13.30 -42.02 0.82
C ILE A 97 -13.90 -41.83 2.23
N GLY A 98 -15.09 -42.39 2.44
CA GLY A 98 -15.72 -42.33 3.75
C GLY A 98 -14.88 -43.01 4.86
N LYS A 99 -14.94 -42.45 6.06
CA LYS A 99 -14.12 -42.89 7.22
C LYS A 99 -14.19 -44.42 7.47
N ALA A 100 -15.37 -45.04 7.40
CA ALA A 100 -15.53 -46.46 7.63
C ALA A 100 -14.75 -47.32 6.62
N TRP A 101 -14.82 -46.95 5.33
CA TRP A 101 -14.09 -47.66 4.27
C TRP A 101 -12.57 -47.47 4.42
N ARG A 102 -12.12 -46.27 4.75
CA ARG A 102 -10.70 -45.98 5.01
C ARG A 102 -10.18 -46.82 6.18
N TRP A 103 -10.92 -46.91 7.29
CA TRP A 103 -10.56 -47.73 8.43
C TRP A 103 -10.50 -49.23 8.07
N GLY A 104 -11.47 -49.75 7.31
CA GLY A 104 -11.48 -51.15 6.88
C GLY A 104 -10.25 -51.49 6.02
N ILE A 105 -9.94 -50.66 5.04
CA ILE A 105 -8.78 -50.87 4.17
C ILE A 105 -7.47 -50.76 4.94
N ASN A 106 -7.32 -49.76 5.80
CA ASN A 106 -6.09 -49.58 6.58
C ASN A 106 -5.89 -50.72 7.60
N LEU A 107 -6.97 -51.23 8.24
CA LEU A 107 -6.89 -52.37 9.16
C LEU A 107 -6.49 -53.65 8.41
N SER A 108 -7.06 -53.87 7.22
CA SER A 108 -6.67 -55.00 6.37
C SER A 108 -5.22 -54.95 5.94
N ALA A 109 -4.75 -53.74 5.57
CA ALA A 109 -3.36 -53.49 5.21
C ALA A 109 -2.44 -53.78 6.41
N LEU A 110 -2.76 -53.24 7.59
CA LEU A 110 -1.97 -53.47 8.79
C LEU A 110 -1.82 -54.96 9.09
N LEU A 111 -2.91 -55.72 9.00
CA LEU A 111 -2.90 -57.17 9.25
C LEU A 111 -2.03 -57.93 8.23
N ILE A 112 -2.26 -57.67 6.93
CA ILE A 112 -1.57 -58.35 5.84
C ILE A 112 -0.07 -58.07 5.87
N TYR A 113 0.33 -56.80 6.02
CA TYR A 113 1.75 -56.45 6.04
C TYR A 113 2.44 -56.85 7.34
N SER A 114 1.74 -56.91 8.47
CA SER A 114 2.28 -57.51 9.71
C SER A 114 2.59 -58.99 9.53
N LEU A 115 1.69 -59.75 8.89
CA LEU A 115 1.93 -61.16 8.57
C LEU A 115 3.12 -61.29 7.57
N PHE A 116 3.21 -60.39 6.59
CA PHE A 116 4.31 -60.41 5.66
C PHE A 116 5.66 -60.14 6.35
N LEU A 117 5.69 -59.20 7.30
CA LEU A 117 6.88 -58.94 8.13
C LEU A 117 7.32 -60.15 8.97
N VAL A 118 6.37 -60.94 9.46
CA VAL A 118 6.69 -62.22 10.16
C VAL A 118 7.38 -63.18 9.18
N LEU A 119 6.84 -63.37 7.96
CA LEU A 119 7.51 -64.21 6.95
C LEU A 119 8.90 -63.69 6.59
N LEU A 120 9.04 -62.35 6.47
CA LEU A 120 10.28 -61.70 6.20
C LEU A 120 11.35 -61.98 7.27
N SER A 121 10.96 -61.85 8.57
CA SER A 121 11.85 -62.13 9.71
C SER A 121 12.34 -63.58 9.75
N GLN A 122 11.58 -64.50 9.16
CA GLN A 122 11.90 -65.93 9.05
C GLN A 122 12.65 -66.32 7.78
N ASN A 123 12.99 -65.30 6.92
CA ASN A 123 13.49 -65.57 5.56
C ASN A 123 12.62 -66.50 4.74
N ALA A 124 11.30 -66.46 4.97
CA ALA A 124 10.33 -67.44 4.44
C ALA A 124 9.49 -66.87 3.29
N VAL A 125 9.93 -65.79 2.62
CA VAL A 125 9.24 -65.16 1.50
C VAL A 125 9.70 -65.74 0.18
N VAL A 126 11.02 -65.81 -0.03
CA VAL A 126 11.66 -66.24 -1.29
C VAL A 126 12.47 -67.49 -1.04
N THR A 127 12.43 -68.41 -2.02
CA THR A 127 13.21 -69.69 -2.02
C THR A 127 14.03 -69.82 -3.30
N ASP A 128 15.03 -70.69 -3.26
CA ASP A 128 15.82 -71.12 -4.48
C ASP A 128 16.42 -69.97 -5.28
N VAL A 129 16.98 -68.99 -4.56
CA VAL A 129 17.63 -67.81 -5.24
C VAL A 129 18.91 -68.30 -5.96
N ARG A 130 18.90 -68.21 -7.27
CA ARG A 130 20.03 -68.66 -8.11
C ARG A 130 20.19 -67.75 -9.32
N ARG A 131 21.33 -67.87 -9.96
CA ARG A 131 21.60 -67.16 -11.22
C ARG A 131 20.79 -67.82 -12.33
N GLY A 132 20.00 -67.00 -13.04
CA GLY A 132 19.27 -67.40 -14.25
C GLY A 132 20.19 -67.58 -15.45
N THR A 133 19.72 -68.27 -16.46
CA THR A 133 20.46 -68.55 -17.71
C THR A 133 20.77 -67.28 -18.51
N ASP A 134 19.97 -66.24 -18.29
CA ASP A 134 20.13 -64.91 -18.93
C ASP A 134 21.01 -63.95 -18.08
N GLY A 135 21.51 -64.40 -16.93
CA GLY A 135 22.25 -63.59 -15.97
C GLY A 135 21.33 -62.82 -14.99
N GLY A 136 20.02 -63.00 -15.07
CA GLY A 136 19.04 -62.53 -14.07
C GLY A 136 19.05 -63.34 -12.80
N ILE A 137 18.10 -63.10 -11.91
CA ILE A 137 17.85 -63.90 -10.73
C ILE A 137 16.63 -64.79 -10.97
N ALA A 138 16.83 -66.10 -10.80
CA ALA A 138 15.74 -67.06 -10.69
C ALA A 138 15.46 -67.33 -9.20
N PHE A 139 14.22 -67.26 -8.80
CA PHE A 139 13.77 -67.50 -7.44
C PHE A 139 12.35 -68.06 -7.42
N GLY A 140 12.01 -68.75 -6.36
CA GLY A 140 10.66 -69.14 -6.05
C GLY A 140 10.04 -68.21 -4.96
N ILE A 141 8.74 -68.07 -4.97
CA ILE A 141 8.02 -67.38 -3.90
C ILE A 141 7.23 -68.47 -3.13
N THR A 142 7.28 -68.41 -1.80
CA THR A 142 6.53 -69.37 -0.99
C THR A 142 5.02 -69.19 -1.17
N PRO A 143 4.19 -70.25 -1.10
CA PRO A 143 2.75 -70.15 -1.29
C PRO A 143 2.08 -69.16 -0.32
N ARG A 144 2.61 -69.04 0.92
CA ARG A 144 2.12 -68.07 1.93
C ARG A 144 2.41 -66.64 1.50
N ALA A 145 3.61 -66.34 1.00
CA ALA A 145 3.96 -65.03 0.52
C ALA A 145 3.21 -64.66 -0.77
N THR A 146 3.00 -65.63 -1.68
CA THR A 146 2.17 -65.45 -2.88
C THR A 146 0.73 -65.07 -2.51
N ALA A 147 0.11 -65.74 -1.52
CA ALA A 147 -1.25 -65.43 -1.07
C ALA A 147 -1.34 -63.99 -0.46
N LEU A 148 -0.34 -63.58 0.32
CA LEU A 148 -0.29 -62.22 0.86
C LEU A 148 0.00 -61.16 -0.21
N SER A 149 0.87 -61.49 -1.19
CA SER A 149 1.15 -60.56 -2.30
C SER A 149 -0.07 -60.34 -3.21
N ALA A 150 -1.02 -61.27 -3.27
CA ALA A 150 -2.23 -61.10 -4.06
C ALA A 150 -3.09 -59.90 -3.61
N PHE A 151 -3.01 -59.50 -2.33
CA PHE A 151 -3.70 -58.28 -1.84
C PHE A 151 -3.14 -56.98 -2.44
N HIS A 152 -1.92 -56.98 -2.95
CA HIS A 152 -1.39 -55.85 -3.72
C HIS A 152 -2.33 -55.47 -4.87
N TYR A 153 -2.78 -56.43 -5.66
CA TYR A 153 -3.69 -56.17 -6.79
C TYR A 153 -5.09 -55.76 -6.34
N LEU A 154 -5.55 -56.19 -5.16
CA LEU A 154 -6.80 -55.68 -4.58
C LEU A 154 -6.72 -54.19 -4.30
N TYR A 155 -5.62 -53.70 -3.70
CA TYR A 155 -5.44 -52.28 -3.40
C TYR A 155 -5.25 -51.45 -4.68
N GLU A 156 -4.56 -51.96 -5.69
CA GLU A 156 -4.48 -51.35 -7.02
C GLU A 156 -5.87 -51.26 -7.68
N GLY A 157 -6.69 -52.30 -7.58
CA GLY A 157 -8.09 -52.29 -8.01
C GLY A 157 -8.90 -51.21 -7.32
N CYS A 158 -8.72 -51.03 -6.00
CA CYS A 158 -9.33 -49.94 -5.26
C CYS A 158 -8.85 -48.55 -5.75
N ALA A 159 -7.56 -48.36 -6.03
CA ALA A 159 -7.02 -47.14 -6.58
C ALA A 159 -7.63 -46.83 -7.96
N LEU A 160 -7.67 -47.86 -8.85
CA LEU A 160 -8.30 -47.73 -10.15
C LEU A 160 -9.79 -47.37 -10.06
N PHE A 161 -10.51 -48.02 -9.17
CA PHE A 161 -11.92 -47.72 -8.90
C PHE A 161 -12.11 -46.25 -8.52
N LEU A 162 -11.27 -45.71 -7.64
CA LEU A 162 -11.34 -44.30 -7.25
C LEU A 162 -11.11 -43.37 -8.43
N LEU A 163 -10.12 -43.66 -9.30
CA LEU A 163 -9.84 -42.88 -10.50
C LEU A 163 -11.02 -42.87 -11.48
N VAL A 164 -11.64 -44.03 -11.72
CA VAL A 164 -12.79 -44.17 -12.61
C VAL A 164 -14.02 -43.47 -12.04
N ARG A 165 -14.37 -43.76 -10.79
CA ARG A 165 -15.53 -43.20 -10.10
C ARG A 165 -15.52 -41.66 -10.11
N ASN A 166 -14.37 -41.05 -9.93
CA ASN A 166 -14.24 -39.60 -9.84
C ASN A 166 -13.93 -38.94 -11.22
N ALA A 167 -13.94 -39.71 -12.32
CA ALA A 167 -13.55 -39.24 -13.64
C ALA A 167 -12.20 -38.48 -13.63
N ALA A 168 -11.23 -39.01 -12.88
CA ALA A 168 -9.92 -38.40 -12.67
C ALA A 168 -9.18 -38.07 -13.97
N TRP A 169 -9.40 -38.86 -15.02
CA TRP A 169 -8.87 -38.65 -16.36
C TRP A 169 -9.31 -37.34 -17.02
N ARG A 170 -10.41 -36.73 -16.55
CA ARG A 170 -10.86 -35.39 -17.00
C ARG A 170 -10.24 -34.24 -16.21
N LYS A 171 -9.94 -34.47 -14.94
CA LYS A 171 -9.51 -33.44 -14.00
C LYS A 171 -8.00 -33.46 -13.75
N GLN A 172 -7.42 -34.66 -13.68
CA GLN A 172 -6.03 -34.89 -13.27
C GLN A 172 -5.42 -35.97 -14.18
N LEU A 173 -5.24 -35.61 -15.45
CA LEU A 173 -4.74 -36.54 -16.47
C LEU A 173 -3.38 -37.15 -16.10
N PRO A 174 -2.36 -36.40 -15.62
CA PRO A 174 -1.07 -36.98 -15.23
C PRO A 174 -1.18 -38.02 -14.11
N LEU A 175 -2.00 -37.74 -13.07
CA LEU A 175 -2.27 -38.72 -12.00
C LEU A 175 -2.84 -40.03 -12.57
N THR A 176 -3.83 -39.89 -13.45
CA THR A 176 -4.50 -41.08 -14.05
C THR A 176 -3.53 -41.84 -14.93
N ILE A 177 -2.78 -41.20 -15.81
CA ILE A 177 -1.79 -41.83 -16.67
C ILE A 177 -0.73 -42.54 -15.83
N GLY A 178 -0.14 -41.84 -14.83
CA GLY A 178 0.89 -42.40 -13.96
C GLY A 178 0.41 -43.65 -13.20
N ALA A 179 -0.76 -43.55 -12.56
CA ALA A 179 -1.33 -44.70 -11.83
C ALA A 179 -1.69 -45.88 -12.74
N VAL A 180 -2.30 -45.63 -13.89
CA VAL A 180 -2.64 -46.68 -14.85
C VAL A 180 -1.37 -47.37 -15.41
N ILE A 181 -0.32 -46.62 -15.74
CA ILE A 181 0.95 -47.20 -16.18
C ILE A 181 1.51 -48.15 -15.11
N ILE A 182 1.47 -47.75 -13.83
CA ILE A 182 1.98 -48.57 -12.72
C ILE A 182 1.14 -49.84 -12.57
N ILE A 183 -0.19 -49.71 -12.53
CA ILE A 183 -1.13 -50.83 -12.36
C ILE A 183 -0.97 -51.82 -13.55
N VAL A 184 -0.93 -51.34 -14.78
CA VAL A 184 -0.72 -52.21 -15.95
C VAL A 184 0.62 -52.90 -15.87
N THR A 185 1.68 -52.22 -15.44
CA THR A 185 3.01 -52.78 -15.30
C THR A 185 3.07 -53.90 -14.25
N THR A 186 2.44 -53.70 -13.09
CA THR A 186 2.43 -54.71 -12.04
C THR A 186 1.59 -55.94 -12.42
N VAL A 187 0.47 -55.72 -13.13
CA VAL A 187 -0.33 -56.85 -13.69
C VAL A 187 0.44 -57.60 -14.78
N MET A 188 1.14 -56.89 -15.64
CA MET A 188 2.01 -57.50 -16.69
C MET A 188 3.15 -58.33 -16.10
N ALA A 189 3.60 -58.02 -14.88
CA ALA A 189 4.59 -58.81 -14.16
C ALA A 189 4.13 -60.23 -13.85
N LEU A 190 2.81 -60.51 -13.80
CA LEU A 190 2.25 -61.85 -13.63
C LEU A 190 2.42 -62.73 -14.89
N VAL A 191 2.47 -62.11 -16.08
CA VAL A 191 2.38 -62.83 -17.35
C VAL A 191 3.73 -62.90 -18.05
N SER A 192 4.57 -61.93 -17.88
CA SER A 192 5.83 -61.78 -18.62
C SER A 192 7.01 -61.45 -17.69
N PRO A 193 8.10 -62.22 -17.80
CA PRO A 193 9.32 -61.92 -17.01
C PRO A 193 10.18 -60.80 -17.62
N ALA A 194 9.66 -59.93 -18.49
CA ALA A 194 10.40 -58.85 -19.15
C ALA A 194 10.74 -57.72 -18.17
N VAL A 195 11.57 -57.98 -17.18
CA VAL A 195 11.92 -57.10 -16.03
C VAL A 195 12.38 -55.71 -16.45
N ALA A 196 13.18 -55.63 -17.53
CA ALA A 196 13.69 -54.31 -17.96
C ALA A 196 12.58 -53.36 -18.44
N LEU A 197 11.60 -53.87 -19.21
CA LEU A 197 10.48 -53.07 -19.69
C LEU A 197 9.58 -52.65 -18.55
N GLN A 198 9.28 -53.52 -17.57
CA GLN A 198 8.48 -53.22 -16.39
C GLN A 198 9.12 -52.13 -15.56
N THR A 199 10.44 -52.16 -15.38
CA THR A 199 11.16 -51.19 -14.59
C THR A 199 11.11 -49.80 -15.23
N PHE A 200 11.30 -49.69 -16.54
CA PHE A 200 11.20 -48.41 -17.26
C PHE A 200 9.80 -47.82 -17.22
N THR A 201 8.76 -48.64 -17.35
CA THR A 201 7.38 -48.16 -17.29
C THR A 201 7.02 -47.63 -15.89
N ILE A 202 7.53 -48.25 -14.81
CA ILE A 202 7.37 -47.73 -13.46
C ILE A 202 8.06 -46.37 -13.29
N ALA A 203 9.26 -46.18 -13.82
CA ALA A 203 9.95 -44.90 -13.80
C ALA A 203 9.10 -43.80 -14.49
N ILE A 204 8.54 -44.11 -15.67
CA ILE A 204 7.66 -43.20 -16.40
C ILE A 204 6.39 -42.88 -15.60
N GLY A 205 5.73 -43.89 -15.05
CA GLY A 205 4.55 -43.70 -14.18
C GLY A 205 4.86 -42.81 -12.98
N THR A 206 6.00 -43.06 -12.32
CA THR A 206 6.47 -42.24 -11.16
C THR A 206 6.72 -40.79 -11.58
N LEU A 207 7.25 -40.51 -12.74
CA LEU A 207 7.44 -39.14 -13.25
C LEU A 207 6.10 -38.43 -13.46
N PHE A 208 5.09 -39.10 -14.00
CA PHE A 208 3.74 -38.52 -14.14
C PHE A 208 3.12 -38.20 -12.79
N LEU A 209 3.25 -39.10 -11.81
CA LEU A 209 2.74 -38.88 -10.46
C LEU A 209 3.49 -37.72 -9.78
N THR A 210 4.81 -37.66 -9.90
CA THR A 210 5.63 -36.56 -9.37
C THR A 210 5.24 -35.24 -9.97
N TYR A 211 5.07 -35.20 -11.31
CA TYR A 211 4.61 -33.98 -12.00
C TYR A 211 3.26 -33.49 -11.45
N GLU A 212 2.31 -34.41 -11.21
CA GLU A 212 1.01 -34.01 -10.67
C GLU A 212 1.11 -33.39 -9.27
N VAL A 213 1.95 -33.94 -8.39
CA VAL A 213 2.20 -33.39 -7.06
C VAL A 213 2.81 -32.00 -7.15
N VAL A 214 3.85 -31.82 -7.98
CA VAL A 214 4.51 -30.53 -8.19
C VAL A 214 3.54 -29.51 -8.80
N ARG A 215 2.76 -29.93 -9.78
CA ARG A 215 1.75 -29.06 -10.42
C ARG A 215 0.74 -28.54 -9.43
N GLN A 216 0.21 -29.39 -8.58
CA GLN A 216 -0.82 -28.99 -7.60
C GLN A 216 -0.28 -28.15 -6.46
N GLN A 217 0.93 -28.42 -6.01
CA GLN A 217 1.48 -27.76 -4.82
C GLN A 217 2.27 -26.51 -5.13
N LEU A 218 2.83 -26.39 -6.32
CA LEU A 218 3.67 -25.25 -6.69
C LEU A 218 3.01 -24.41 -7.80
N PHE A 219 2.66 -25.02 -8.94
CA PHE A 219 2.21 -24.25 -10.10
C PHE A 219 0.79 -23.69 -9.92
N ASN A 220 -0.19 -24.49 -9.49
CA ASN A 220 -1.57 -24.00 -9.34
C ASN A 220 -1.69 -22.86 -8.33
N PRO A 221 -1.10 -22.92 -7.11
CA PRO A 221 -1.10 -21.81 -6.18
C PRO A 221 -0.41 -20.56 -6.70
N LEU A 222 0.70 -20.71 -7.45
CA LEU A 222 1.43 -19.59 -8.04
C LEU A 222 0.58 -18.86 -9.10
N VAL A 223 -0.10 -19.61 -9.98
CA VAL A 223 -1.00 -19.02 -10.98
C VAL A 223 -2.15 -18.27 -10.31
N GLN A 224 -2.78 -18.86 -9.28
CA GLN A 224 -3.85 -18.22 -8.54
C GLN A 224 -3.36 -16.96 -7.81
N LEU A 225 -2.17 -17.00 -7.20
CA LEU A 225 -1.57 -15.84 -6.54
C LEU A 225 -1.28 -14.73 -7.53
N ASN A 226 -0.72 -15.07 -8.71
CA ASN A 226 -0.43 -14.08 -9.74
C ASN A 226 -1.70 -13.39 -10.25
N GLN A 227 -2.76 -14.16 -10.54
CA GLN A 227 -4.05 -13.61 -10.95
C GLN A 227 -4.68 -12.71 -9.87
N HIS A 228 -4.55 -13.11 -8.60
CA HIS A 228 -5.03 -12.28 -7.48
C HIS A 228 -4.23 -10.98 -7.36
N LEU A 229 -2.89 -11.04 -7.50
CA LEU A 229 -2.04 -9.87 -7.46
C LEU A 229 -2.31 -8.92 -8.62
N GLU A 230 -2.49 -9.43 -9.84
CA GLU A 230 -2.85 -8.63 -11.01
C GLU A 230 -4.17 -7.88 -10.81
N ALA A 231 -5.21 -8.57 -10.32
CA ALA A 231 -6.51 -7.97 -10.01
C ALA A 231 -6.41 -6.90 -8.88
N GLU A 232 -5.59 -7.15 -7.85
CA GLU A 232 -5.39 -6.19 -6.76
C GLU A 232 -4.62 -4.95 -7.25
N VAL A 233 -3.58 -5.12 -8.08
CA VAL A 233 -2.84 -4.01 -8.70
C VAL A 233 -3.77 -3.16 -9.57
N GLU A 234 -4.58 -3.78 -10.41
CA GLU A 234 -5.54 -3.07 -11.25
C GLU A 234 -6.56 -2.28 -10.41
N ARG A 235 -7.10 -2.88 -9.36
CA ARG A 235 -8.02 -2.23 -8.42
C ARG A 235 -7.37 -1.01 -7.76
N ARG A 236 -6.16 -1.17 -7.22
CA ARG A 236 -5.42 -0.07 -6.57
C ARG A 236 -5.05 1.05 -7.53
N THR A 237 -4.68 0.71 -8.75
CA THR A 237 -4.36 1.70 -9.79
C THR A 237 -5.60 2.53 -10.15
N ASN A 238 -6.76 1.90 -10.29
CA ASN A 238 -8.02 2.59 -10.57
C ASN A 238 -8.46 3.48 -9.40
N GLU A 239 -8.36 3.00 -8.15
CA GLU A 239 -8.66 3.79 -6.95
C GLU A 239 -7.75 5.03 -6.86
N LEU A 240 -6.45 4.88 -7.12
CA LEU A 240 -5.49 5.98 -7.12
C LEU A 240 -5.79 7.00 -8.22
N ALA A 241 -6.10 6.53 -9.44
CA ALA A 241 -6.45 7.40 -10.55
C ALA A 241 -7.71 8.22 -10.26
N GLN A 242 -8.75 7.61 -9.68
CA GLN A 242 -9.96 8.32 -9.25
C GLN A 242 -9.68 9.34 -8.15
N SER A 243 -8.86 8.99 -7.17
CA SER A 243 -8.48 9.92 -6.08
C SER A 243 -7.70 11.12 -6.62
N LEU A 244 -6.73 10.90 -7.52
CA LEU A 244 -5.97 11.98 -8.17
C LEU A 244 -6.87 12.90 -9.02
N ALA A 245 -7.79 12.32 -9.79
CA ALA A 245 -8.74 13.10 -10.58
C ALA A 245 -9.67 13.96 -9.71
N ALA A 246 -10.16 13.42 -8.59
CA ALA A 246 -10.97 14.15 -7.62
C ALA A 246 -10.18 15.31 -6.96
N GLN A 247 -8.93 15.05 -6.58
CA GLN A 247 -8.05 16.06 -6.00
C GLN A 247 -7.76 17.20 -6.98
N GLU A 248 -7.45 16.88 -8.25
CA GLU A 248 -7.18 17.87 -9.29
C GLU A 248 -8.42 18.74 -9.60
N ARG A 249 -9.62 18.13 -9.58
CA ARG A 249 -10.87 18.86 -9.72
C ARG A 249 -11.07 19.87 -8.59
N VAL A 250 -10.89 19.47 -7.33
CA VAL A 250 -11.00 20.37 -6.16
C VAL A 250 -9.97 21.49 -6.26
N ARG A 251 -8.72 21.18 -6.65
CA ARG A 251 -7.67 22.18 -6.85
C ARG A 251 -8.04 23.20 -7.93
N SER A 252 -8.61 22.73 -9.03
CA SER A 252 -9.07 23.61 -10.12
C SER A 252 -10.21 24.53 -9.68
N GLU A 253 -11.18 24.00 -8.91
CA GLU A 253 -12.30 24.80 -8.36
C GLU A 253 -11.79 25.85 -7.37
N LEU A 254 -10.81 25.52 -6.51
CA LEU A 254 -10.16 26.48 -5.60
C LEU A 254 -9.35 27.54 -6.35
N ALA A 255 -8.65 27.19 -7.42
CA ALA A 255 -7.92 28.15 -8.24
C ALA A 255 -8.88 29.16 -8.92
N ALA A 256 -10.05 28.69 -9.36
CA ALA A 256 -11.08 29.58 -9.88
C ALA A 256 -11.64 30.52 -8.77
N ALA A 257 -11.90 29.99 -7.56
CA ALA A 257 -12.32 30.78 -6.42
C ALA A 257 -11.28 31.85 -6.04
N ARG A 258 -9.98 31.51 -6.07
CA ARG A 258 -8.87 32.46 -5.89
C ARG A 258 -8.95 33.61 -6.88
N THR A 259 -9.14 33.30 -8.16
CA THR A 259 -9.23 34.34 -9.20
C THR A 259 -10.39 35.31 -8.95
N ILE A 260 -11.55 34.79 -8.55
CA ILE A 260 -12.68 35.62 -8.16
C ILE A 260 -12.34 36.46 -6.92
N GLN A 261 -11.78 35.89 -5.88
CA GLN A 261 -11.41 36.58 -4.66
C GLN A 261 -10.42 37.72 -4.91
N LEU A 262 -9.36 37.46 -5.67
CA LEU A 262 -8.37 38.48 -6.04
C LEU A 262 -8.98 39.61 -6.87
N SER A 263 -10.06 39.35 -7.62
CA SER A 263 -10.77 40.39 -8.37
C SER A 263 -11.61 41.33 -7.49
N LEU A 264 -11.86 40.93 -6.22
CA LEU A 264 -12.51 41.79 -5.24
C LEU A 264 -11.55 42.83 -4.63
N LEU A 265 -10.25 42.53 -4.65
CA LEU A 265 -9.23 43.47 -4.15
C LEU A 265 -9.00 44.60 -5.15
N PRO A 266 -8.55 45.80 -4.69
CA PRO A 266 -8.30 46.92 -5.56
C PRO A 266 -7.25 46.60 -6.64
N ASN A 267 -7.63 46.75 -7.92
CA ASN A 267 -6.73 46.53 -9.06
C ASN A 267 -6.00 47.84 -9.46
N SER A 268 -6.35 48.96 -8.87
CA SER A 268 -5.72 50.27 -9.10
C SER A 268 -5.81 51.14 -7.86
N THR A 269 -4.86 52.01 -7.71
CA THR A 269 -4.84 53.00 -6.63
C THR A 269 -5.69 54.20 -6.99
N PRO A 270 -6.44 54.77 -6.04
CA PRO A 270 -7.19 56.04 -6.27
C PRO A 270 -6.23 57.17 -6.65
N ALA A 271 -6.53 57.91 -7.69
CA ALA A 271 -5.77 59.07 -8.09
C ALA A 271 -6.24 60.32 -7.26
N LEU A 272 -5.57 60.60 -6.15
CA LEU A 272 -5.83 61.76 -5.30
C LEU A 272 -4.64 62.71 -5.34
N PRO A 273 -4.83 64.06 -5.45
CA PRO A 273 -3.71 64.98 -5.65
C PRO A 273 -2.75 65.07 -4.45
N GLN A 274 -3.23 64.80 -3.23
CA GLN A 274 -2.46 65.03 -2.01
C GLN A 274 -2.18 63.73 -1.20
N VAL A 275 -2.61 62.57 -1.70
CA VAL A 275 -2.42 61.31 -1.01
C VAL A 275 -2.10 60.21 -2.05
N ASP A 276 -1.05 59.46 -1.79
CA ASP A 276 -0.71 58.28 -2.56
C ASP A 276 -0.85 57.02 -1.68
N VAL A 277 -1.22 55.89 -2.30
CA VAL A 277 -1.45 54.64 -1.60
C VAL A 277 -1.05 53.45 -2.42
N ALA A 278 -0.52 52.42 -1.78
CA ALA A 278 -0.28 51.12 -2.39
C ALA A 278 -0.58 49.99 -1.37
N GLY A 279 -1.02 48.86 -1.84
CA GLY A 279 -1.29 47.67 -1.01
C GLY A 279 -1.03 46.38 -1.77
N SER A 280 -0.75 45.37 -1.01
CA SER A 280 -0.58 44.01 -1.50
C SER A 280 -1.10 43.00 -0.45
N SER A 281 -1.79 41.97 -0.92
CA SER A 281 -2.22 40.86 -0.09
C SER A 281 -1.81 39.54 -0.74
N ILE A 282 -1.15 38.66 0.03
CA ILE A 282 -0.59 37.39 -0.42
C ILE A 282 -1.19 36.28 0.45
N PRO A 283 -2.15 35.51 -0.09
CA PRO A 283 -2.77 34.42 0.68
C PRO A 283 -1.79 33.27 0.93
N ALA A 284 -1.87 32.67 2.13
CA ALA A 284 -1.09 31.51 2.52
C ALA A 284 -1.58 30.20 1.87
N LYS A 285 -2.85 30.14 1.50
CA LYS A 285 -3.48 29.03 0.79
C LYS A 285 -4.02 29.46 -0.56
N GLU A 286 -4.80 28.57 -1.19
CA GLU A 286 -5.46 28.89 -2.47
C GLU A 286 -6.38 30.10 -2.36
N VAL A 287 -7.06 30.29 -1.23
CA VAL A 287 -7.89 31.45 -0.90
C VAL A 287 -7.56 31.94 0.51
N GLY A 288 -7.59 33.27 0.72
CA GLY A 288 -7.22 33.94 1.97
C GLY A 288 -8.38 34.49 2.77
N GLY A 289 -8.11 34.84 4.03
CA GLY A 289 -9.01 35.56 4.91
C GLY A 289 -8.81 37.07 4.86
N ASP A 290 -7.64 37.53 4.43
CA ASP A 290 -7.26 38.93 4.41
C ASP A 290 -7.82 39.69 3.21
N PHE A 291 -8.14 40.96 3.43
CA PHE A 291 -8.30 41.93 2.35
C PHE A 291 -7.78 43.30 2.71
N PHE A 292 -7.61 44.13 1.70
CA PHE A 292 -7.53 45.58 1.82
C PHE A 292 -8.47 46.25 0.83
N ALA A 293 -8.92 47.45 1.15
CA ALA A 293 -9.81 48.21 0.28
C ALA A 293 -9.46 49.68 0.33
N TYR A 294 -9.75 50.40 -0.79
CA TYR A 294 -9.64 51.83 -0.90
C TYR A 294 -11.00 52.45 -1.19
N HIS A 295 -11.28 53.61 -0.60
CA HIS A 295 -12.46 54.36 -0.89
C HIS A 295 -12.08 55.85 -1.09
N ALA A 296 -12.24 56.36 -2.30
CA ALA A 296 -12.02 57.75 -2.59
C ALA A 296 -13.32 58.53 -2.37
N PHE A 297 -13.35 59.41 -1.33
CA PHE A 297 -14.51 60.25 -1.11
C PHE A 297 -14.55 61.45 -2.08
N ALA A 298 -15.74 61.92 -2.40
CA ALA A 298 -15.96 63.03 -3.28
C ALA A 298 -15.35 64.37 -2.78
N ASP A 299 -15.08 64.49 -1.51
CA ASP A 299 -14.44 65.63 -0.85
C ASP A 299 -12.90 65.57 -0.82
N GLY A 300 -12.28 64.57 -1.47
CA GLY A 300 -10.84 64.41 -1.61
C GLY A 300 -10.20 63.61 -0.47
N ARG A 301 -10.95 63.09 0.45
CA ARG A 301 -10.46 62.14 1.50
C ARG A 301 -10.22 60.76 0.89
N LEU A 302 -9.33 60.02 1.54
CA LEU A 302 -9.05 58.60 1.24
C LEU A 302 -9.43 57.71 2.40
N GLY A 303 -10.34 56.80 2.20
CA GLY A 303 -10.60 55.66 3.11
C GLY A 303 -9.72 54.47 2.74
N VAL A 304 -9.17 53.84 3.76
CA VAL A 304 -8.40 52.59 3.65
C VAL A 304 -8.90 51.61 4.68
N ALA A 305 -9.17 50.40 4.28
CA ALA A 305 -9.48 49.29 5.19
C ALA A 305 -8.48 48.16 5.02
N VAL A 306 -8.14 47.49 6.12
CA VAL A 306 -7.41 46.22 6.17
C VAL A 306 -8.15 45.30 7.13
N ASP A 307 -8.36 44.07 6.72
CA ASP A 307 -9.07 43.03 7.47
C ASP A 307 -8.32 41.72 7.45
N ASP A 308 -8.43 40.99 8.54
CA ASP A 308 -7.94 39.63 8.68
C ASP A 308 -9.00 38.77 9.38
N VAL A 309 -9.60 37.87 8.62
CA VAL A 309 -10.62 36.94 9.14
C VAL A 309 -9.94 35.71 9.73
N SER A 310 -10.22 35.44 11.02
CA SER A 310 -9.69 34.30 11.73
C SER A 310 -9.97 32.99 11.03
N GLY A 311 -8.94 32.12 10.91
CA GLY A 311 -9.00 30.84 10.22
C GLY A 311 -8.49 30.95 8.77
N LYS A 312 -8.54 29.85 8.03
CA LYS A 312 -7.92 29.76 6.69
C LYS A 312 -8.79 29.01 5.69
N GLY A 313 -8.64 29.34 4.43
CA GLY A 313 -9.34 28.65 3.33
C GLY A 313 -10.77 29.15 3.11
N ILE A 314 -11.64 28.30 2.56
CA ILE A 314 -12.96 28.72 2.06
C ILE A 314 -13.84 29.44 3.10
N PRO A 315 -13.95 28.99 4.37
CA PRO A 315 -14.79 29.70 5.34
C PRO A 315 -14.32 31.13 5.61
N ALA A 316 -13.01 31.36 5.76
CA ALA A 316 -12.44 32.69 5.97
C ALA A 316 -12.64 33.55 4.71
N ALA A 317 -12.39 33.00 3.53
CA ALA A 317 -12.58 33.71 2.25
C ALA A 317 -14.00 34.19 2.01
N LEU A 318 -15.02 33.42 2.43
CA LEU A 318 -16.44 33.81 2.32
C LEU A 318 -16.77 34.95 3.29
N LEU A 319 -16.25 34.91 4.54
CA LEU A 319 -16.45 35.97 5.51
C LEU A 319 -15.69 37.24 5.13
N MET A 320 -14.50 37.12 4.57
CA MET A 320 -13.73 38.21 4.00
C MET A 320 -14.55 38.98 2.92
N ALA A 321 -15.12 38.24 1.96
CA ALA A 321 -15.94 38.86 0.92
C ALA A 321 -17.19 39.55 1.51
N LEU A 322 -17.78 38.98 2.57
CA LEU A 322 -18.89 39.59 3.29
C LEU A 322 -18.46 40.86 4.06
N ALA A 323 -17.29 40.82 4.73
CA ALA A 323 -16.76 41.96 5.44
C ALA A 323 -16.41 43.13 4.50
N LEU A 324 -15.76 42.80 3.36
CA LEU A 324 -15.49 43.80 2.33
C LEU A 324 -16.76 44.45 1.79
N ASN A 325 -17.77 43.67 1.39
CA ASN A 325 -19.03 44.21 0.91
C ASN A 325 -19.77 45.04 1.98
N THR A 326 -19.65 44.64 3.25
CA THR A 326 -20.25 45.39 4.35
C THR A 326 -19.55 46.74 4.54
N PHE A 327 -18.22 46.79 4.49
CA PHE A 327 -17.43 48.02 4.51
C PHE A 327 -17.82 48.95 3.35
N GLU A 328 -17.76 48.45 2.11
CA GLU A 328 -18.07 49.26 0.92
C GLU A 328 -19.51 49.83 0.97
N THR A 329 -20.46 49.12 1.56
CA THR A 329 -21.84 49.61 1.69
C THR A 329 -21.98 50.70 2.73
N LEU A 330 -21.18 50.64 3.82
CA LEU A 330 -21.35 51.50 4.98
C LEU A 330 -20.37 52.68 5.02
N VAL A 331 -19.26 52.66 4.28
CA VAL A 331 -18.20 53.67 4.37
C VAL A 331 -18.68 55.10 4.02
N ASP A 332 -19.60 55.23 3.07
CA ASP A 332 -20.22 56.53 2.73
C ASP A 332 -21.30 56.99 3.70
N VAL A 333 -21.86 56.08 4.49
CA VAL A 333 -22.95 56.34 5.44
C VAL A 333 -22.40 56.94 6.73
N TYR A 334 -21.25 56.42 7.19
CA TYR A 334 -20.67 56.79 8.49
C TYR A 334 -19.38 57.60 8.31
N ARG A 335 -19.38 58.84 8.81
CA ARG A 335 -18.17 59.71 8.77
C ARG A 335 -17.20 59.38 9.89
N ASP A 336 -17.69 59.00 11.06
CA ASP A 336 -16.88 58.57 12.22
C ASP A 336 -16.48 57.10 12.04
N GLN A 337 -15.17 56.80 12.14
CA GLN A 337 -14.68 55.46 11.87
C GLN A 337 -15.06 54.44 12.98
N GLY A 338 -15.22 54.92 14.24
CA GLY A 338 -15.74 54.09 15.31
C GLY A 338 -17.19 53.70 15.09
N ALA A 339 -18.02 54.67 14.62
CA ALA A 339 -19.42 54.40 14.25
C ALA A 339 -19.51 53.44 13.05
N LEU A 340 -18.62 53.55 12.06
CA LEU A 340 -18.51 52.63 10.94
C LEU A 340 -18.23 51.19 11.42
N LEU A 341 -17.19 50.99 12.29
CA LEU A 341 -16.90 49.65 12.81
C LEU A 341 -18.00 49.10 13.71
N ASN A 342 -18.72 49.95 14.48
CA ASN A 342 -19.91 49.52 15.22
C ASN A 342 -20.99 48.95 14.28
N ALA A 343 -21.24 49.65 13.15
CA ALA A 343 -22.23 49.21 12.18
C ALA A 343 -21.77 47.91 11.46
N CYS A 344 -20.49 47.81 11.10
CA CYS A 344 -19.92 46.58 10.54
C CYS A 344 -20.08 45.40 11.51
N ASN A 345 -19.70 45.60 12.80
CA ASN A 345 -19.86 44.56 13.83
C ASN A 345 -21.32 44.12 13.99
N ASN A 346 -22.26 45.06 14.07
CA ASN A 346 -23.70 44.72 14.16
C ASN A 346 -24.18 43.87 12.98
N SER A 347 -23.67 44.13 11.79
CA SER A 347 -24.01 43.36 10.57
C SER A 347 -23.34 41.96 10.53
N LEU A 348 -22.09 41.86 10.94
CA LEU A 348 -21.24 40.66 10.78
C LEU A 348 -21.31 39.71 11.97
N ALA A 349 -21.43 40.22 13.22
CA ALA A 349 -21.35 39.42 14.42
C ALA A 349 -22.33 38.22 14.48
N PRO A 350 -23.59 38.32 14.02
CA PRO A 350 -24.50 37.17 14.03
C PRO A 350 -23.99 35.99 13.16
N ARG A 351 -23.32 36.28 12.02
CA ARG A 351 -22.79 35.28 11.09
C ARG A 351 -21.46 34.71 11.58
N MET A 352 -20.58 35.61 12.07
CA MET A 352 -19.28 35.24 12.62
C MET A 352 -19.42 34.35 13.87
N SER A 353 -20.41 34.66 14.75
CA SER A 353 -20.72 33.80 15.90
C SER A 353 -21.16 32.39 15.51
N GLN A 354 -21.95 32.24 14.42
CA GLN A 354 -22.37 30.92 13.94
C GLN A 354 -21.19 30.09 13.38
N SER A 355 -20.25 30.73 12.69
CA SER A 355 -19.05 30.08 12.15
C SER A 355 -17.93 29.96 13.21
N LYS A 356 -18.08 30.54 14.38
CA LYS A 356 -17.05 30.68 15.45
C LYS A 356 -15.78 31.35 14.91
N GLN A 357 -15.94 32.33 14.07
CA GLN A 357 -14.87 33.15 13.48
C GLN A 357 -15.07 34.62 13.90
N ASN A 358 -14.00 35.38 13.82
CA ASN A 358 -13.99 36.82 14.02
C ASN A 358 -13.09 37.47 12.95
N ALA A 359 -13.08 38.76 12.85
CA ALA A 359 -12.23 39.50 11.93
C ALA A 359 -11.53 40.65 12.65
N ALA A 360 -10.22 40.72 12.50
CA ALA A 360 -9.43 41.83 12.90
C ALA A 360 -9.48 42.93 11.85
N PHE A 361 -10.13 44.03 12.11
CA PHE A 361 -10.45 45.07 11.13
C PHE A 361 -9.88 46.44 11.51
N LEU A 362 -9.23 47.10 10.58
CA LEU A 362 -8.71 48.44 10.71
C LEU A 362 -9.31 49.33 9.63
N SER A 363 -9.92 50.45 10.03
CA SER A 363 -10.40 51.49 9.15
C SER A 363 -9.65 52.80 9.39
N VAL A 364 -9.13 53.40 8.34
CA VAL A 364 -8.41 54.66 8.35
C VAL A 364 -9.00 55.57 7.31
N VAL A 365 -9.32 56.83 7.64
CA VAL A 365 -9.66 57.87 6.70
C VAL A 365 -8.61 58.97 6.78
N ILE A 366 -7.96 59.29 5.71
CA ILE A 366 -7.01 60.40 5.55
C ILE A 366 -7.76 61.62 5.04
N ASP A 367 -7.65 62.73 5.75
CA ASP A 367 -8.16 64.04 5.33
C ASP A 367 -6.98 64.98 5.05
N PRO A 368 -6.58 65.13 3.78
CA PRO A 368 -5.45 65.99 3.43
C PRO A 368 -5.74 67.48 3.72
N ALA A 369 -7.00 67.90 3.58
CA ALA A 369 -7.38 69.29 3.78
C ALA A 369 -7.28 69.71 5.26
N GLN A 370 -7.56 68.79 6.19
CA GLN A 370 -7.42 69.00 7.64
C GLN A 370 -6.04 68.58 8.18
N GLY A 371 -5.23 67.84 7.39
CA GLY A 371 -3.97 67.30 7.83
C GLY A 371 -4.13 66.28 8.96
N GLU A 372 -5.13 65.43 8.86
CA GLU A 372 -5.48 64.42 9.89
C GLU A 372 -5.73 63.03 9.30
N ALA A 373 -5.47 62.02 10.11
CA ALA A 373 -5.96 60.66 9.87
C ALA A 373 -6.92 60.27 11.03
N MET A 374 -8.06 59.78 10.68
CA MET A 374 -9.07 59.20 11.58
C MET A 374 -8.96 57.66 11.52
N VAL A 375 -8.69 57.04 12.65
CA VAL A 375 -8.38 55.61 12.78
C VAL A 375 -9.33 54.96 13.72
N ALA A 376 -9.93 53.84 13.34
CA ALA A 376 -10.61 52.94 14.25
C ALA A 376 -10.11 51.51 14.04
N ASN A 377 -9.84 50.81 15.14
CA ASN A 377 -9.23 49.49 15.11
C ASN A 377 -10.08 48.48 15.89
N ALA A 378 -10.38 47.38 15.27
CA ALA A 378 -11.07 46.24 15.82
C ALA A 378 -10.14 45.01 15.88
N GLY A 379 -9.03 45.11 16.62
CA GLY A 379 -8.14 43.99 16.90
C GLY A 379 -7.03 43.71 15.87
N LEU A 380 -6.86 44.54 14.85
CA LEU A 380 -5.73 44.41 13.94
C LEU A 380 -4.46 44.99 14.55
N VAL A 381 -3.30 44.67 13.95
CA VAL A 381 -2.02 45.30 14.29
C VAL A 381 -2.16 46.83 14.25
N ALA A 382 -1.70 47.52 15.31
CA ALA A 382 -1.78 48.97 15.36
C ALA A 382 -1.00 49.61 14.19
N PRO A 383 -1.58 50.57 13.44
CA PRO A 383 -0.90 51.18 12.31
C PRO A 383 0.32 51.97 12.75
N LEU A 384 1.36 51.98 11.93
CA LEU A 384 2.60 52.72 12.17
C LEU A 384 2.63 54.00 11.36
N ARG A 385 3.01 55.13 11.98
CA ARG A 385 3.28 56.36 11.30
C ARG A 385 4.77 56.61 11.27
N TRP A 386 5.29 56.87 10.07
CA TRP A 386 6.65 57.38 9.82
C TRP A 386 6.59 58.89 9.64
N ARG A 387 7.46 59.62 10.32
CA ARG A 387 7.66 61.07 10.18
C ARG A 387 9.11 61.44 10.37
N ALA A 388 9.76 62.00 9.36
CA ALA A 388 11.12 62.49 9.42
C ALA A 388 12.14 61.50 10.06
N GLY A 389 12.03 60.23 9.79
CA GLY A 389 12.89 59.15 10.32
C GLY A 389 12.41 58.51 11.62
N GLU A 390 11.39 59.01 12.24
CA GLU A 390 10.79 58.48 13.46
C GLU A 390 9.57 57.58 13.12
N VAL A 391 9.48 56.44 13.79
CA VAL A 391 8.36 55.52 13.66
C VAL A 391 7.62 55.45 14.99
N CYS A 392 6.31 55.62 14.96
CA CYS A 392 5.46 55.48 16.15
C CYS A 392 4.13 54.78 15.83
N TYR A 393 3.64 53.96 16.77
CA TYR A 393 2.33 53.35 16.66
C TYR A 393 1.22 54.33 16.91
N ILE A 394 0.12 54.18 16.20
CA ILE A 394 -1.11 54.89 16.47
C ILE A 394 -1.91 54.04 17.42
N GLU A 395 -2.04 54.49 18.67
CA GLU A 395 -2.77 53.79 19.73
C GLU A 395 -4.27 53.84 19.45
N SER A 396 -4.76 52.80 18.79
CA SER A 396 -6.18 52.54 18.57
C SER A 396 -6.40 51.04 18.74
N TYR A 397 -7.24 50.68 19.71
CA TYR A 397 -7.43 49.28 20.10
C TYR A 397 -8.93 48.97 20.21
N GLY A 398 -9.30 47.74 19.89
CA GLY A 398 -10.65 47.19 20.00
C GLY A 398 -10.65 45.70 19.94
N LEU A 399 -11.77 45.08 20.24
CA LEU A 399 -11.96 43.64 20.05
C LEU A 399 -12.21 43.35 18.58
N PRO A 400 -11.79 42.21 18.02
CA PRO A 400 -12.13 41.81 16.65
C PRO A 400 -13.65 41.84 16.41
N LEU A 401 -14.05 42.18 15.18
CA LEU A 401 -15.44 42.13 14.76
C LEU A 401 -15.99 40.68 14.95
N GLY A 402 -17.19 40.59 15.50
CA GLY A 402 -17.82 39.29 15.78
C GLY A 402 -17.41 38.66 17.12
N ALA A 403 -16.38 39.17 17.81
CA ALA A 403 -15.98 38.66 19.13
C ALA A 403 -17.08 38.91 20.18
N LEU A 404 -17.67 40.11 20.17
CA LEU A 404 -18.83 40.46 21.01
C LEU A 404 -19.87 41.22 20.17
N PRO A 405 -21.16 40.86 20.24
CA PRO A 405 -22.21 41.54 19.47
C PRO A 405 -22.31 43.05 19.72
N ASP A 406 -22.09 43.46 20.95
CA ASP A 406 -22.23 44.86 21.40
C ASP A 406 -20.88 45.58 21.56
N ALA A 407 -19.82 45.09 20.94
CA ALA A 407 -18.51 45.74 20.98
C ALA A 407 -18.62 47.21 20.52
N LYS A 408 -17.88 48.09 21.17
CA LYS A 408 -17.82 49.51 20.83
C LYS A 408 -16.42 49.87 20.39
N TYR A 409 -16.35 50.64 19.31
CA TYR A 409 -15.12 51.10 18.73
C TYR A 409 -15.07 52.62 18.77
N ALA A 410 -13.90 53.16 19.06
CA ALA A 410 -13.66 54.57 19.13
C ALA A 410 -12.80 55.05 17.96
N GLU A 411 -13.05 56.29 17.51
CA GLU A 411 -12.20 56.94 16.51
C GLU A 411 -11.03 57.63 17.26
N THR A 412 -9.82 57.38 16.79
CA THR A 412 -8.59 58.12 17.19
C THR A 412 -8.17 59.04 16.06
N ARG A 413 -7.91 60.30 16.37
CA ARG A 413 -7.43 61.30 15.40
C ARG A 413 -5.95 61.55 15.57
N VAL A 414 -5.23 61.55 14.48
CA VAL A 414 -3.77 61.73 14.45
C VAL A 414 -3.40 62.76 13.38
N SER A 415 -2.57 63.74 13.75
CA SER A 415 -2.10 64.74 12.78
C SER A 415 -1.22 64.06 11.71
N MET A 416 -1.45 64.42 10.43
CA MET A 416 -0.67 64.02 9.28
C MET A 416 -0.12 65.24 8.60
N ARG A 417 1.15 65.20 8.19
CA ARG A 417 1.84 66.33 7.48
C ARG A 417 2.29 65.84 6.12
N PRO A 418 2.45 66.76 5.15
CA PRO A 418 3.11 66.40 3.92
C PRO A 418 4.44 65.66 4.17
N GLY A 419 4.65 64.57 3.50
CA GLY A 419 5.81 63.68 3.69
C GLY A 419 5.65 62.57 4.72
N ASP A 420 4.61 62.58 5.57
CA ASP A 420 4.32 61.46 6.49
C ASP A 420 3.83 60.23 5.75
N SER A 421 4.18 59.08 6.24
CA SER A 421 3.65 57.80 5.77
C SER A 421 2.95 57.00 6.87
N LEU A 422 1.89 56.29 6.50
CA LEU A 422 1.24 55.32 7.36
C LEU A 422 1.46 53.92 6.78
N LEU A 423 1.72 52.93 7.65
CA LEU A 423 1.86 51.54 7.27
C LEU A 423 0.81 50.73 8.08
N LEU A 424 0.00 49.99 7.36
CA LEU A 424 -1.01 49.09 7.87
C LEU A 424 -0.62 47.68 7.47
N VAL A 425 -0.63 46.72 8.41
CA VAL A 425 -0.26 45.33 8.15
C VAL A 425 -1.20 44.38 8.89
N SER A 426 -1.43 43.20 8.31
CA SER A 426 -2.01 42.06 9.03
C SER A 426 -0.94 41.39 9.92
N ASP A 427 -1.36 40.53 10.84
CA ASP A 427 -0.48 39.83 11.77
C ASP A 427 0.46 38.85 11.06
N GLY A 428 0.04 38.25 9.91
CA GLY A 428 0.89 37.38 9.10
C GLY A 428 2.20 37.99 8.62
N ILE A 429 2.33 39.34 8.64
CA ILE A 429 3.60 40.03 8.38
C ILE A 429 4.53 39.89 9.60
N VAL A 430 4.08 40.25 10.80
CA VAL A 430 4.90 40.25 12.03
C VAL A 430 5.08 38.83 12.60
N GLU A 431 4.15 37.95 12.34
CA GLU A 431 4.19 36.55 12.76
C GLU A 431 4.85 35.61 11.75
N ALA A 432 5.37 36.14 10.64
CA ALA A 432 6.14 35.34 9.67
C ALA A 432 7.34 34.64 10.35
N MET A 433 7.49 33.34 10.12
CA MET A 433 8.51 32.52 10.75
C MET A 433 9.58 32.08 9.76
N ASN A 434 10.82 31.93 10.24
CA ASN A 434 11.89 31.29 9.51
C ASN A 434 11.97 29.79 9.79
N VAL A 435 12.93 29.09 9.17
CA VAL A 435 13.15 27.62 9.38
C VAL A 435 13.58 27.24 10.79
N ALA A 436 13.93 28.22 11.65
CA ALA A 436 14.27 28.01 13.04
C ALA A 436 13.12 28.36 13.99
N ASP A 437 11.89 28.54 13.45
CA ASP A 437 10.68 28.94 14.18
C ASP A 437 10.82 30.32 14.91
N GLU A 438 11.72 31.17 14.42
CA GLU A 438 11.82 32.55 14.92
C GLU A 438 10.82 33.45 14.22
N LEU A 439 10.16 34.35 14.96
CA LEU A 439 9.26 35.36 14.40
C LEU A 439 10.04 36.52 13.78
N TRP A 440 9.55 37.07 12.66
CA TRP A 440 10.06 38.31 12.08
C TRP A 440 9.89 39.49 13.06
N GLY A 441 8.72 39.67 13.59
CA GLY A 441 8.42 40.53 14.71
C GLY A 441 8.38 42.03 14.40
N PHE A 442 7.83 42.77 15.32
CA PHE A 442 7.69 44.23 15.27
C PHE A 442 9.01 44.97 15.12
N PRO A 443 10.12 44.61 15.81
CA PRO A 443 11.39 45.38 15.66
C PRO A 443 11.94 45.46 14.25
N ARG A 444 11.76 44.36 13.46
CA ARG A 444 12.19 44.34 12.05
C ARG A 444 11.27 45.18 11.15
N LEU A 445 9.94 45.14 11.44
CA LEU A 445 8.97 45.98 10.74
C LEU A 445 9.29 47.46 10.94
N GLU A 446 9.55 47.91 12.21
CA GLU A 446 9.96 49.30 12.51
C GLU A 446 11.28 49.69 11.81
N ALA A 447 12.27 48.80 11.81
CA ALA A 447 13.56 49.07 11.15
C ALA A 447 13.36 49.31 9.67
N VAL A 448 12.62 48.42 8.97
CA VAL A 448 12.32 48.58 7.54
C VAL A 448 11.59 49.91 7.28
N LEU A 449 10.53 50.22 8.08
CA LEU A 449 9.78 51.46 7.87
C LEU A 449 10.61 52.67 8.17
N ARG A 450 11.55 52.63 9.13
CA ARG A 450 12.49 53.73 9.39
C ARG A 450 13.36 54.08 8.21
N ASP A 451 13.82 53.01 7.52
CA ASP A 451 14.74 53.14 6.36
C ASP A 451 14.03 53.60 5.10
N VAL A 452 12.82 53.12 4.83
CA VAL A 452 12.12 53.33 3.55
C VAL A 452 10.88 54.22 3.67
N GLY A 453 10.53 54.71 4.86
CA GLY A 453 9.28 55.47 5.08
C GLY A 453 9.14 56.79 4.35
N ALA A 454 10.24 57.31 3.80
CA ALA A 454 10.24 58.47 2.91
C ALA A 454 9.96 58.15 1.43
N ALA A 455 9.94 56.85 1.09
CA ALA A 455 9.76 56.41 -0.31
C ALA A 455 8.27 56.48 -0.73
N GLU A 456 8.02 56.24 -2.01
CA GLU A 456 6.66 56.03 -2.52
C GLU A 456 5.99 54.80 -1.89
N PRO A 457 4.68 54.79 -1.70
CA PRO A 457 3.96 53.68 -1.05
C PRO A 457 4.25 52.32 -1.64
N THR A 458 4.35 52.20 -2.95
CA THR A 458 4.70 50.95 -3.63
C THR A 458 6.08 50.43 -3.20
N ALA A 459 7.08 51.32 -3.10
CA ALA A 459 8.42 50.93 -2.66
C ALA A 459 8.47 50.53 -1.19
N ILE A 460 7.62 51.14 -0.32
CA ILE A 460 7.46 50.74 1.10
C ILE A 460 6.87 49.33 1.19
N VAL A 461 5.79 49.03 0.44
CA VAL A 461 5.14 47.72 0.39
C VAL A 461 6.12 46.65 -0.09
N ASP A 462 6.81 46.89 -1.19
CA ASP A 462 7.78 45.96 -1.77
C ASP A 462 8.95 45.71 -0.82
N ALA A 463 9.46 46.73 -0.13
CA ALA A 463 10.54 46.58 0.84
C ALA A 463 10.11 45.70 2.04
N VAL A 464 8.92 45.92 2.58
CA VAL A 464 8.39 45.08 3.69
C VAL A 464 8.28 43.64 3.25
N LEU A 465 7.61 43.38 2.11
CA LEU A 465 7.40 42.00 1.62
C LEU A 465 8.72 41.32 1.24
N ALA A 466 9.68 42.02 0.66
CA ALA A 466 11.00 41.50 0.33
C ALA A 466 11.79 41.09 1.58
N ASN A 467 11.77 41.93 2.63
CA ASN A 467 12.43 41.64 3.89
C ASN A 467 11.80 40.44 4.61
N VAL A 468 10.48 40.37 4.65
CA VAL A 468 9.77 39.19 5.23
C VAL A 468 10.14 37.93 4.47
N ARG A 469 10.05 37.92 3.13
CA ARG A 469 10.42 36.73 2.30
C ARG A 469 11.87 36.33 2.50
N HIS A 470 12.79 37.29 2.56
CA HIS A 470 14.20 37.03 2.80
C HIS A 470 14.42 36.35 4.18
N PHE A 471 13.72 36.83 5.21
CA PHE A 471 13.80 36.26 6.55
C PHE A 471 13.19 34.83 6.61
N MET A 472 12.08 34.58 5.96
CA MET A 472 11.45 33.27 5.89
C MET A 472 12.33 32.24 5.20
N GLY A 473 13.05 32.62 4.15
CA GLY A 473 13.85 31.70 3.37
C GLY A 473 12.98 30.60 2.73
N GLU A 474 13.25 29.36 3.06
CA GLU A 474 12.49 28.18 2.58
C GLU A 474 11.30 27.80 3.51
N ALA A 475 11.09 28.52 4.60
CA ALA A 475 9.96 28.25 5.49
C ALA A 475 8.62 28.52 4.77
N PRO A 476 7.61 27.66 4.93
CA PRO A 476 6.29 27.87 4.32
C PRO A 476 5.62 29.10 4.96
N GLN A 477 4.86 29.85 4.15
CA GLN A 477 4.01 30.91 4.64
C GLN A 477 2.90 30.33 5.54
N HIS A 478 2.85 30.81 6.79
CA HIS A 478 1.89 30.32 7.78
C HIS A 478 0.56 31.04 7.71
N ASP A 479 0.54 32.35 7.48
CA ASP A 479 -0.67 33.16 7.41
C ASP A 479 -0.69 34.09 6.20
N ASP A 480 -1.87 34.67 5.92
CA ASP A 480 -2.03 35.65 4.86
C ASP A 480 -1.21 36.88 5.21
N MET A 481 -0.56 37.49 4.21
CA MET A 481 0.30 38.65 4.40
C MET A 481 -0.30 39.85 3.67
N THR A 482 -0.82 40.81 4.41
CA THR A 482 -1.40 42.04 3.86
C THR A 482 -0.62 43.24 4.34
N VAL A 483 -0.24 44.11 3.41
CA VAL A 483 0.49 45.36 3.67
C VAL A 483 -0.15 46.48 2.86
N VAL A 484 -0.43 47.60 3.51
CA VAL A 484 -0.86 48.84 2.87
C VAL A 484 -0.02 50.03 3.37
N ALA A 485 0.54 50.77 2.45
CA ALA A 485 1.24 52.03 2.76
C ALA A 485 0.48 53.23 2.16
N VAL A 486 0.35 54.31 2.94
CA VAL A 486 -0.27 55.57 2.53
C VAL A 486 0.71 56.68 2.79
N ARG A 487 0.84 57.64 1.87
CA ARG A 487 1.73 58.79 1.98
C ARG A 487 0.97 60.09 1.73
N MET A 488 1.19 61.06 2.59
CA MET A 488 0.76 62.45 2.37
C MET A 488 1.73 63.12 1.41
N LEU A 489 1.21 63.65 0.31
CA LEU A 489 2.00 64.39 -0.68
C LEU A 489 2.02 65.90 -0.30
N GLU A 490 2.94 66.64 -0.96
CA GLU A 490 3.06 68.08 -0.74
C GLU A 490 1.89 68.87 -1.35
#